data_cc37c49cd42bf3bd1422afa058bcea46
#
_entry.id   cc37c49cd42bf3bd1422afa058bcea46
#
_cell.length_a   1.000
_cell.length_b   1.000
_cell.length_c   1.000
_cell.angle_alpha   90.00
_cell.angle_beta   90.00
_cell.angle_gamma   90.00
#
_symmetry.space_group_name_H-M   'P 1'
#
loop_
_entity.id
_entity.type
_entity.pdbx_description
1 polymer ?
#
loop_
_entity_poly.entity_id
_entity_poly.type
_entity_poly.pdbx_seq_one_letter_code
_entity_poly.pdbx_strand_id
1 'polypeptide(L)'
;MRLHQWLFSLLLFLFVSTQAQAADPQIEILKNNMAQLQQSMQSLRNNMSDLKMTVENQNEVIRQQSIQIAGLRNERGTAAQPSQSGVAALPSGIQKAVGGFNPDIAVVGTTQAKLTQNKSDADGNNAITLKELELNFSQVVDPFSRMDAVISFNDSLETQNANIEEAYYTRWGLPFGFTGQIGKFRADIGKENLLHAHQLETVDYPFVIRDFFGDEGLASSGLRLKNEIPNPWDLPLEISGEILRGNNGNSFSGISRTPIFDTHLKSFFQTTDDTNLELGLTTMFGDENPPLRVLNGDGTFTDITRSQGTDRFGVKIFGGDATFNWFLPEGKKVVCQNELYFQNRTDLVHLNDDPWGFYSLVDYKFSEKFSTGVRFDYLNPLDVGGGHGTTSVSPYFIFWQSEFADMKLQYTHTVPAGGEKTDNSAFFVVDFMIGAHKHAVQ
;
A
#
# COMPACT_ATOMS: atom_id res chain seq x y z
N MET A 1 -62.18 -50.73 15.43
CA MET A 1 -61.15 -49.84 16.03
C MET A 1 -59.68 -50.33 15.92
N ARG A 2 -59.37 -51.34 15.08
CA ARG A 2 -57.98 -51.85 14.94
C ARG A 2 -57.32 -51.57 13.56
N LEU A 3 -58.12 -51.15 12.59
CA LEU A 3 -57.60 -50.90 11.24
C LEU A 3 -56.95 -49.49 11.06
N HIS A 4 -57.39 -48.48 11.83
CA HIS A 4 -56.87 -47.12 11.76
C HIS A 4 -55.50 -46.93 12.47
N GLN A 5 -55.19 -47.79 13.45
CA GLN A 5 -53.88 -47.73 14.13
C GLN A 5 -52.76 -48.30 13.26
N TRP A 6 -53.04 -49.28 12.40
CA TRP A 6 -52.04 -49.82 11.47
C TRP A 6 -51.71 -48.87 10.31
N LEU A 7 -52.71 -48.13 9.80
CA LEU A 7 -52.52 -47.14 8.77
C LEU A 7 -51.72 -45.94 9.27
N PHE A 8 -51.89 -45.51 10.52
CA PHE A 8 -51.14 -44.42 11.13
C PHE A 8 -49.70 -44.80 11.41
N SER A 9 -49.44 -46.03 11.82
CA SER A 9 -48.07 -46.53 12.03
C SER A 9 -47.33 -46.77 10.72
N LEU A 10 -48.05 -47.17 9.64
CA LEU A 10 -47.44 -47.34 8.31
C LEU A 10 -47.10 -46.00 7.68
N LEU A 11 -47.98 -44.98 7.85
CA LEU A 11 -47.73 -43.61 7.40
C LEU A 11 -46.57 -42.92 8.16
N LEU A 12 -46.48 -43.15 9.46
CA LEU A 12 -45.36 -42.64 10.28
C LEU A 12 -44.04 -43.29 9.89
N PHE A 13 -44.04 -44.60 9.57
CA PHE A 13 -42.84 -45.32 9.11
C PHE A 13 -42.41 -44.90 7.70
N LEU A 14 -43.36 -44.60 6.81
CA LEU A 14 -43.05 -44.03 5.49
C LEU A 14 -42.57 -42.60 5.58
N PHE A 15 -43.02 -41.79 6.54
CA PHE A 15 -42.57 -40.42 6.74
C PHE A 15 -41.16 -40.35 7.36
N VAL A 16 -40.80 -41.31 8.24
CA VAL A 16 -39.47 -41.41 8.81
C VAL A 16 -38.46 -41.99 7.83
N SER A 17 -38.87 -42.85 6.91
CA SER A 17 -37.97 -43.43 5.90
C SER A 17 -37.69 -42.50 4.72
N THR A 18 -38.51 -41.47 4.50
CA THR A 18 -38.24 -40.46 3.45
C THR A 18 -37.39 -39.28 3.91
N GLN A 19 -37.16 -39.10 5.23
CA GLN A 19 -36.25 -38.08 5.75
C GLN A 19 -34.78 -38.56 5.88
N ALA A 20 -34.51 -39.85 5.66
CA ALA A 20 -33.16 -40.40 5.79
C ALA A 20 -32.32 -40.40 4.51
N GLN A 21 -32.75 -39.73 3.44
CA GLN A 21 -32.09 -39.81 2.12
C GLN A 21 -31.93 -38.50 1.36
N ALA A 22 -32.14 -37.36 2.02
CA ALA A 22 -31.62 -36.11 1.50
C ALA A 22 -30.36 -35.79 2.29
N ALA A 23 -29.20 -36.23 1.80
CA ALA A 23 -27.94 -35.71 2.28
C ALA A 23 -27.99 -34.20 2.09
N ASP A 24 -27.98 -33.47 3.19
CA ASP A 24 -28.02 -32.00 3.20
C ASP A 24 -26.90 -31.50 2.27
N PRO A 25 -27.18 -30.76 1.19
CA PRO A 25 -26.14 -30.28 0.26
C PRO A 25 -25.05 -29.52 0.98
N GLN A 26 -25.33 -28.94 2.15
CA GLN A 26 -24.34 -28.28 2.98
C GLN A 26 -23.33 -29.26 3.57
N ILE A 27 -23.72 -30.49 3.92
CA ILE A 27 -22.81 -31.52 4.42
C ILE A 27 -21.86 -31.99 3.30
N GLU A 28 -22.33 -32.06 2.07
CA GLU A 28 -21.48 -32.45 0.95
C GLU A 28 -20.48 -31.36 0.57
N ILE A 29 -20.90 -30.10 0.59
CA ILE A 29 -20.02 -28.93 0.45
C ILE A 29 -18.97 -28.92 1.56
N LEU A 30 -19.36 -29.16 2.81
CA LEU A 30 -18.45 -29.19 3.94
C LEU A 30 -17.42 -30.33 3.82
N LYS A 31 -17.83 -31.51 3.35
CA LYS A 31 -16.92 -32.64 3.09
C LYS A 31 -15.91 -32.31 1.99
N ASN A 32 -16.37 -31.67 0.91
CA ASN A 32 -15.51 -31.26 -0.19
C ASN A 32 -14.50 -30.17 0.26
N ASN A 33 -14.93 -29.21 1.02
CA ASN A 33 -14.04 -28.19 1.59
C ASN A 33 -13.03 -28.80 2.57
N MET A 34 -13.43 -29.77 3.42
CA MET A 34 -12.51 -30.50 4.28
C MET A 34 -11.48 -31.31 3.46
N ALA A 35 -11.90 -31.95 2.40
CA ALA A 35 -10.97 -32.71 1.53
C ALA A 35 -9.96 -31.77 0.85
N GLN A 36 -10.41 -30.61 0.36
CA GLN A 36 -9.52 -29.57 -0.18
C GLN A 36 -8.54 -29.04 0.87
N LEU A 37 -9.01 -28.78 2.08
CA LEU A 37 -8.16 -28.32 3.19
C LEU A 37 -7.10 -29.38 3.54
N GLN A 38 -7.47 -30.66 3.59
CA GLN A 38 -6.53 -31.75 3.82
C GLN A 38 -5.48 -31.86 2.71
N GLN A 39 -5.88 -31.67 1.46
CA GLN A 39 -4.96 -31.68 0.32
C GLN A 39 -4.00 -30.47 0.37
N SER A 40 -4.49 -29.29 0.72
CA SER A 40 -3.66 -28.08 0.89
C SER A 40 -2.69 -28.22 2.07
N MET A 41 -3.12 -28.79 3.18
CA MET A 41 -2.23 -29.11 4.32
C MET A 41 -1.14 -30.11 3.95
N GLN A 42 -1.46 -31.12 3.14
CA GLN A 42 -0.47 -32.11 2.69
C GLN A 42 0.57 -31.44 1.74
N SER A 43 0.10 -30.58 0.83
CA SER A 43 0.98 -29.80 -0.05
C SER A 43 1.92 -28.88 0.75
N LEU A 44 1.39 -28.15 1.73
CA LEU A 44 2.19 -27.31 2.64
C LEU A 44 3.24 -28.11 3.40
N ARG A 45 2.88 -29.32 3.89
CA ARG A 45 3.81 -30.22 4.59
C ARG A 45 4.93 -30.69 3.68
N ASN A 46 4.64 -30.99 2.42
CA ASN A 46 5.63 -31.38 1.42
C ASN A 46 6.57 -30.20 1.12
N ASN A 47 6.02 -29.00 0.87
CA ASN A 47 6.81 -27.78 0.64
C ASN A 47 7.73 -27.44 1.83
N MET A 48 7.24 -27.60 3.07
CA MET A 48 8.07 -27.42 4.26
C MET A 48 9.22 -28.45 4.34
N SER A 49 8.96 -29.70 3.94
CA SER A 49 10.00 -30.72 3.88
C SER A 49 11.07 -30.39 2.85
N ASP A 50 10.66 -29.92 1.67
CA ASP A 50 11.58 -29.54 0.59
C ASP A 50 12.39 -28.29 0.96
N LEU A 51 11.75 -27.31 1.63
CA LEU A 51 12.43 -26.13 2.15
C LEU A 51 13.48 -26.50 3.20
N LYS A 52 13.12 -27.41 4.12
CA LYS A 52 14.06 -27.92 5.13
C LYS A 52 15.27 -28.59 4.52
N MET A 53 15.09 -29.45 3.51
CA MET A 53 16.20 -30.07 2.77
C MET A 53 17.06 -29.02 2.05
N THR A 54 16.45 -28.00 1.49
CA THR A 54 17.17 -26.91 0.83
C THR A 54 18.04 -26.14 1.81
N VAL A 55 17.51 -25.82 3.00
CA VAL A 55 18.25 -25.13 4.08
C VAL A 55 19.39 -26.00 4.61
N GLU A 56 19.17 -27.30 4.79
CA GLU A 56 20.23 -28.25 5.20
C GLU A 56 21.36 -28.32 4.16
N ASN A 57 21.03 -28.38 2.88
CA ASN A 57 22.00 -28.35 1.78
C ASN A 57 22.79 -27.03 1.74
N GLN A 58 22.11 -25.89 1.90
CA GLN A 58 22.78 -24.59 1.96
C GLN A 58 23.74 -24.49 3.15
N ASN A 59 23.33 -24.96 4.32
CA ASN A 59 24.18 -25.01 5.51
C ASN A 59 25.44 -25.87 5.30
N GLU A 60 25.31 -27.01 4.60
CA GLU A 60 26.46 -27.84 4.26
C GLU A 60 27.43 -27.14 3.28
N VAL A 61 26.90 -26.43 2.28
CA VAL A 61 27.72 -25.61 1.36
C VAL A 61 28.46 -24.52 2.12
N ILE A 62 27.78 -23.82 3.04
CA ILE A 62 28.37 -22.78 3.90
C ILE A 62 29.48 -23.38 4.79
N ARG A 63 29.24 -24.57 5.34
CA ARG A 63 30.24 -25.30 6.14
C ARG A 63 31.48 -25.68 5.31
N GLN A 64 31.30 -26.15 4.10
CA GLN A 64 32.41 -26.47 3.21
C GLN A 64 33.19 -25.24 2.77
N GLN A 65 32.52 -24.14 2.47
CA GLN A 65 33.16 -22.86 2.17
C GLN A 65 33.95 -22.33 3.36
N SER A 66 33.41 -22.43 4.57
CA SER A 66 34.13 -22.00 5.80
C SER A 66 35.39 -22.84 6.06
N ILE A 67 35.38 -24.15 5.78
CA ILE A 67 36.54 -25.02 5.87
C ILE A 67 37.60 -24.64 4.81
N GLN A 68 37.19 -24.35 3.58
CA GLN A 68 38.11 -23.86 2.54
C GLN A 68 38.75 -22.51 2.91
N ILE A 69 37.98 -21.60 3.43
CA ILE A 69 38.48 -20.31 3.91
C ILE A 69 39.47 -20.48 5.07
N ALA A 70 39.20 -21.40 6.00
CA ALA A 70 40.12 -21.74 7.08
C ALA A 70 41.43 -22.38 6.55
N GLY A 71 41.35 -23.23 5.55
CA GLY A 71 42.50 -23.84 4.85
C GLY A 71 43.39 -22.77 4.21
N LEU A 72 42.79 -21.87 3.42
CA LEU A 72 43.48 -20.75 2.77
C LEU A 72 44.13 -19.77 3.77
N ARG A 73 43.55 -19.61 4.98
CA ARG A 73 44.14 -18.82 6.09
C ARG A 73 45.39 -19.47 6.65
N ASN A 74 45.42 -20.80 6.78
CA ASN A 74 46.57 -21.52 7.31
C ASN A 74 47.74 -21.52 6.34
N GLU A 75 47.54 -21.54 5.04
CA GLU A 75 48.59 -21.46 4.03
C GLU A 75 49.26 -20.10 3.93
N ARG A 76 48.58 -19.00 4.38
CA ARG A 76 49.14 -17.64 4.45
C ARG A 76 49.82 -17.29 5.80
N GLY A 77 49.85 -18.19 6.75
CA GLY A 77 50.26 -17.95 8.15
C GLY A 77 51.77 -18.00 8.45
N THR A 78 52.64 -17.88 7.46
CA THR A 78 54.11 -17.83 7.68
C THR A 78 54.75 -16.56 7.13
N ALA A 79 54.32 -15.39 7.53
CA ALA A 79 55.14 -14.15 7.59
C ALA A 79 54.32 -12.98 8.16
N ALA A 80 54.67 -12.62 9.38
CA ALA A 80 54.70 -11.30 10.02
C ALA A 80 54.05 -11.25 11.40
N GLN A 81 54.81 -10.70 12.35
CA GLN A 81 54.53 -10.56 13.78
C GLN A 81 53.33 -9.61 14.07
N PRO A 82 52.71 -9.73 15.27
CA PRO A 82 51.45 -9.07 15.58
C PRO A 82 51.64 -7.66 16.12
N SER A 83 50.91 -6.71 15.61
CA SER A 83 50.55 -5.47 16.30
C SER A 83 49.08 -5.50 16.69
N GLN A 84 48.81 -5.11 17.93
CA GLN A 84 47.51 -5.14 18.63
C GLN A 84 46.45 -4.28 17.99
N SER A 85 45.23 -4.73 18.24
CA SER A 85 43.95 -4.04 18.11
C SER A 85 43.34 -3.92 16.68
N GLY A 86 42.22 -4.54 16.51
CA GLY A 86 41.31 -4.31 15.41
C GLY A 86 40.70 -5.62 14.90
N VAL A 87 39.42 -5.68 14.86
CA VAL A 87 38.63 -6.66 14.10
C VAL A 87 39.33 -6.89 12.76
N ALA A 88 39.69 -8.14 12.46
CA ALA A 88 40.47 -8.48 11.26
C ALA A 88 39.70 -8.04 10.02
N ALA A 89 40.19 -6.97 9.40
CA ALA A 89 39.64 -6.47 8.14
C ALA A 89 39.83 -7.54 7.07
N LEU A 90 38.74 -8.00 6.46
CA LEU A 90 38.77 -8.81 5.27
C LEU A 90 39.58 -8.11 4.16
N PRO A 91 40.31 -8.83 3.29
CA PRO A 91 41.01 -8.22 2.17
C PRO A 91 40.06 -7.32 1.37
N SER A 92 40.52 -6.11 1.03
CA SER A 92 39.68 -5.08 0.40
C SER A 92 38.94 -5.52 -0.87
N GLY A 93 39.46 -6.54 -1.57
CA GLY A 93 38.76 -7.15 -2.72
C GLY A 93 37.58 -8.02 -2.33
N ILE A 94 37.65 -8.73 -1.19
CA ILE A 94 36.55 -9.56 -0.69
C ILE A 94 35.50 -8.67 0.02
N GLN A 95 35.93 -7.66 0.74
CA GLN A 95 35.01 -6.65 1.31
C GLN A 95 34.20 -5.92 0.23
N LYS A 96 34.82 -5.58 -0.90
CA LYS A 96 34.07 -5.01 -2.04
C LYS A 96 33.11 -6.00 -2.68
N ALA A 97 33.47 -7.27 -2.79
CA ALA A 97 32.60 -8.28 -3.38
C ALA A 97 31.45 -8.67 -2.43
N VAL A 98 31.70 -8.81 -1.14
CA VAL A 98 30.68 -9.17 -0.14
C VAL A 98 29.80 -7.97 0.21
N GLY A 99 30.37 -6.76 0.30
CA GLY A 99 29.59 -5.53 0.51
C GLY A 99 28.73 -5.14 -0.68
N GLY A 100 29.10 -5.59 -1.91
CA GLY A 100 28.31 -5.32 -3.11
C GLY A 100 27.06 -6.19 -3.26
N PHE A 101 26.91 -7.26 -2.47
CA PHE A 101 25.76 -8.18 -2.55
C PHE A 101 24.89 -8.21 -1.28
N ASN A 102 25.13 -7.30 -0.32
CA ASN A 102 24.33 -7.25 0.89
C ASN A 102 23.31 -6.08 0.76
N PRO A 103 22.03 -6.37 0.48
CA PRO A 103 21.03 -5.33 0.39
C PRO A 103 20.82 -4.66 1.75
N ASP A 104 20.53 -3.37 1.74
CA ASP A 104 19.95 -2.69 2.90
C ASP A 104 18.59 -3.30 3.17
N ILE A 105 18.39 -3.78 4.39
CA ILE A 105 17.11 -4.38 4.81
C ILE A 105 16.57 -3.54 5.96
N ALA A 106 15.30 -3.14 5.83
CA ALA A 106 14.55 -2.56 6.93
C ALA A 106 13.25 -3.32 7.16
N VAL A 107 12.81 -3.33 8.40
CA VAL A 107 11.51 -3.87 8.82
C VAL A 107 10.76 -2.74 9.49
N VAL A 108 9.54 -2.48 9.03
CA VAL A 108 8.63 -1.50 9.63
C VAL A 108 7.38 -2.22 10.09
N GLY A 109 6.94 -1.96 11.30
CA GLY A 109 5.71 -2.54 11.85
C GLY A 109 4.79 -1.45 12.37
N THR A 110 3.52 -1.51 11.97
CA THR A 110 2.46 -0.60 12.39
C THR A 110 1.41 -1.35 13.17
N THR A 111 1.23 -1.00 14.44
CA THR A 111 0.17 -1.53 15.30
C THR A 111 -0.86 -0.44 15.57
N GLN A 112 -2.13 -0.75 15.39
CA GLN A 112 -3.24 0.19 15.53
C GLN A 112 -4.26 -0.29 16.54
N ALA A 113 -4.63 0.56 17.49
CA ALA A 113 -5.86 0.43 18.25
C ALA A 113 -6.91 1.39 17.66
N LYS A 114 -8.08 0.87 17.31
CA LYS A 114 -9.18 1.62 16.70
C LYS A 114 -10.45 1.51 17.53
N LEU A 115 -11.07 2.64 17.82
CA LEU A 115 -12.39 2.76 18.42
C LEU A 115 -13.27 3.53 17.46
N THR A 116 -14.40 2.96 17.04
CA THR A 116 -15.34 3.64 16.12
C THR A 116 -16.78 3.42 16.53
N GLN A 117 -17.65 4.37 16.19
CA GLN A 117 -19.09 4.25 16.34
C GLN A 117 -19.73 3.44 15.20
N ASN A 118 -19.05 3.29 14.07
CA ASN A 118 -19.51 2.50 12.95
C ASN A 118 -19.47 1.01 13.28
N LYS A 119 -20.64 0.40 13.45
CA LYS A 119 -20.76 -1.02 13.78
C LYS A 119 -20.51 -1.97 12.58
N SER A 120 -20.48 -1.42 11.39
CA SER A 120 -20.27 -2.17 10.13
C SER A 120 -18.83 -2.13 9.67
N ASP A 121 -17.92 -1.58 10.49
CA ASP A 121 -16.50 -1.51 10.17
C ASP A 121 -15.87 -2.91 10.19
N ALA A 122 -15.42 -3.36 9.03
CA ALA A 122 -14.83 -4.68 8.85
C ALA A 122 -13.41 -4.79 9.41
N ASP A 123 -12.70 -3.65 9.58
CA ASP A 123 -11.29 -3.59 10.02
C ASP A 123 -11.08 -3.79 11.53
N GLY A 124 -12.02 -4.43 12.21
CA GLY A 124 -11.89 -4.72 13.65
C GLY A 124 -12.27 -3.52 14.51
N ASN A 125 -13.58 -3.27 14.56
CA ASN A 125 -14.16 -2.28 15.46
C ASN A 125 -13.80 -2.57 16.91
N ASN A 126 -13.23 -1.58 17.61
CA ASN A 126 -12.77 -1.67 19.00
C ASN A 126 -11.69 -2.77 19.20
N ALA A 127 -10.76 -2.88 18.28
CA ALA A 127 -9.70 -3.87 18.32
C ALA A 127 -8.31 -3.23 18.33
N ILE A 128 -7.33 -4.03 18.75
CA ILE A 128 -5.90 -3.76 18.53
C ILE A 128 -5.43 -4.77 17.48
N THR A 129 -4.89 -4.27 16.39
CA THR A 129 -4.44 -5.10 15.25
C THR A 129 -3.01 -4.73 14.85
N LEU A 130 -2.26 -5.70 14.36
CA LEU A 130 -1.06 -5.43 13.57
C LEU A 130 -1.53 -4.99 12.18
N LYS A 131 -1.61 -3.67 11.97
CA LYS A 131 -2.13 -3.13 10.70
C LYS A 131 -1.25 -3.56 9.54
N GLU A 132 0.07 -3.50 9.74
CA GLU A 132 1.03 -3.78 8.68
C GLU A 132 2.40 -4.17 9.23
N LEU A 133 3.09 -5.06 8.53
CA LEU A 133 4.51 -5.36 8.67
C LEU A 133 5.15 -5.27 7.29
N GLU A 134 6.02 -4.28 7.07
CA GLU A 134 6.75 -4.10 5.83
C GLU A 134 8.17 -4.62 5.89
N LEU A 135 8.61 -5.26 4.82
CA LEU A 135 10.00 -5.62 4.56
C LEU A 135 10.51 -4.80 3.38
N ASN A 136 11.47 -3.94 3.65
CA ASN A 136 12.09 -3.07 2.65
C ASN A 136 13.47 -3.62 2.27
N PHE A 137 13.71 -3.76 0.97
CA PHE A 137 14.96 -4.20 0.38
C PHE A 137 15.46 -3.16 -0.59
N SER A 138 16.72 -2.80 -0.50
CA SER A 138 17.29 -1.76 -1.31
C SER A 138 18.75 -2.06 -1.63
N GLN A 139 19.15 -1.98 -2.91
CA GLN A 139 20.51 -2.24 -3.35
C GLN A 139 20.89 -1.42 -4.56
N VAL A 140 22.06 -0.80 -4.49
CA VAL A 140 22.76 -0.26 -5.67
C VAL A 140 23.25 -1.44 -6.49
N VAL A 141 22.77 -1.53 -7.74
CA VAL A 141 23.14 -2.61 -8.69
C VAL A 141 24.47 -2.28 -9.37
N ASP A 142 24.61 -1.05 -9.84
CA ASP A 142 25.82 -0.48 -10.44
C ASP A 142 25.87 1.05 -10.16
N PRO A 143 26.96 1.78 -10.55
CA PRO A 143 27.07 3.22 -10.29
C PRO A 143 25.92 4.07 -10.84
N PHE A 144 25.09 3.53 -11.71
CA PHE A 144 24.03 4.25 -12.38
C PHE A 144 22.65 3.69 -12.12
N SER A 145 22.53 2.68 -11.27
CA SER A 145 21.26 1.98 -11.08
C SER A 145 21.08 1.39 -9.70
N ARG A 146 19.80 1.23 -9.30
CA ARG A 146 19.38 0.72 -8.01
C ARG A 146 18.11 -0.12 -8.18
N MET A 147 17.92 -1.07 -7.30
CA MET A 147 16.68 -1.83 -7.13
C MET A 147 16.14 -1.55 -5.74
N ASP A 148 14.83 -1.31 -5.66
CA ASP A 148 14.07 -1.17 -4.43
C ASP A 148 12.88 -2.14 -4.47
N ALA A 149 12.56 -2.76 -3.33
CA ALA A 149 11.38 -3.62 -3.19
C ALA A 149 10.80 -3.47 -1.78
N VAL A 150 9.48 -3.36 -1.70
CA VAL A 150 8.70 -3.30 -0.47
C VAL A 150 7.64 -4.39 -0.51
N ILE A 151 7.65 -5.24 0.52
CA ILE A 151 6.70 -6.33 0.70
C ILE A 151 5.99 -6.10 2.01
N SER A 152 4.66 -5.97 1.97
CA SER A 152 3.84 -5.82 3.16
C SER A 152 3.09 -7.10 3.51
N PHE A 153 2.83 -7.25 4.79
CA PHE A 153 2.00 -8.29 5.40
C PHE A 153 0.99 -7.58 6.29
N ASN A 154 -0.28 -7.81 6.09
CA ASN A 154 -1.34 -7.31 6.94
C ASN A 154 -2.05 -8.45 7.67
N ASP A 155 -2.42 -8.19 8.92
CA ASP A 155 -3.20 -9.12 9.75
C ASP A 155 -4.68 -8.73 9.69
N SER A 156 -5.28 -8.93 8.52
CA SER A 156 -6.73 -8.75 8.39
C SER A 156 -7.45 -9.97 8.98
N LEU A 157 -8.61 -9.77 9.60
CA LEU A 157 -9.41 -10.84 10.20
C LEU A 157 -9.83 -11.92 9.18
N GLU A 158 -9.82 -11.60 7.90
CA GLU A 158 -10.28 -12.50 6.84
C GLU A 158 -9.14 -13.21 6.11
N THR A 159 -8.00 -12.55 5.90
CA THR A 159 -6.87 -13.12 5.14
C THR A 159 -5.54 -12.51 5.56
N GLN A 160 -4.55 -13.37 5.83
CA GLN A 160 -3.16 -12.95 5.93
C GLN A 160 -2.56 -12.95 4.52
N ASN A 161 -2.36 -11.77 3.94
CA ASN A 161 -1.83 -11.64 2.59
C ASN A 161 -0.45 -11.00 2.61
N ALA A 162 0.46 -11.57 1.84
CA ALA A 162 1.69 -10.91 1.44
C ALA A 162 1.40 -10.11 0.16
N ASN A 163 1.69 -8.84 0.17
CA ASN A 163 1.51 -7.95 -0.98
C ASN A 163 2.85 -7.31 -1.36
N ILE A 164 3.16 -7.31 -2.64
CA ILE A 164 4.28 -6.51 -3.16
C ILE A 164 3.74 -5.10 -3.38
N GLU A 165 4.12 -4.17 -2.51
CA GLU A 165 3.72 -2.77 -2.67
C GLU A 165 4.52 -2.10 -3.75
N GLU A 166 5.84 -2.23 -3.69
CA GLU A 166 6.76 -1.72 -4.68
C GLU A 166 7.81 -2.77 -5.03
N ALA A 167 8.21 -2.82 -6.28
CA ALA A 167 9.36 -3.57 -6.76
C ALA A 167 9.81 -2.98 -8.09
N TYR A 168 10.83 -2.13 -8.06
CA TYR A 168 11.26 -1.40 -9.25
C TYR A 168 12.77 -1.22 -9.34
N TYR A 169 13.21 -1.06 -10.58
CA TYR A 169 14.58 -0.73 -10.92
C TYR A 169 14.63 0.74 -11.38
N THR A 170 15.56 1.50 -10.81
CA THR A 170 15.83 2.90 -11.17
C THR A 170 17.14 3.00 -11.93
N ARG A 171 17.14 3.72 -13.05
CA ARG A 171 18.31 4.03 -13.86
C ARG A 171 18.41 5.54 -14.03
N TRP A 172 19.46 6.14 -13.50
CA TRP A 172 19.77 7.55 -13.74
C TRP A 172 20.86 7.71 -14.79
N GLY A 173 21.06 8.95 -15.23
CA GLY A 173 22.03 9.29 -16.27
C GLY A 173 21.64 8.79 -17.66
N LEU A 174 20.35 8.66 -17.96
CA LEU A 174 19.85 8.45 -19.31
C LEU A 174 20.13 9.69 -20.20
N PRO A 175 20.11 9.56 -21.55
CA PRO A 175 20.27 10.71 -22.42
C PRO A 175 19.35 11.87 -22.03
N PHE A 176 19.84 13.09 -22.22
CA PHE A 176 19.14 14.34 -21.88
C PHE A 176 18.87 14.55 -20.37
N GLY A 177 19.57 13.84 -19.49
CA GLY A 177 19.41 13.96 -18.04
C GLY A 177 18.23 13.19 -17.43
N PHE A 178 17.56 12.34 -18.20
CA PHE A 178 16.44 11.55 -17.69
C PHE A 178 16.87 10.52 -16.64
N THR A 179 15.98 10.33 -15.68
CA THR A 179 15.97 9.16 -14.76
C THR A 179 14.77 8.28 -15.14
N GLY A 180 15.01 7.00 -15.33
CA GLY A 180 13.98 6.04 -15.68
C GLY A 180 13.71 5.06 -14.52
N GLN A 181 12.46 4.69 -14.30
CA GLN A 181 12.06 3.63 -13.40
C GLN A 181 11.19 2.61 -14.15
N ILE A 182 11.36 1.33 -13.85
CA ILE A 182 10.55 0.25 -14.41
C ILE A 182 10.24 -0.78 -13.31
N GLY A 183 8.99 -1.20 -13.22
CA GLY A 183 8.51 -2.14 -12.21
C GLY A 183 7.18 -1.69 -11.61
N LYS A 184 6.88 -2.11 -10.38
CA LYS A 184 5.75 -1.63 -9.59
C LYS A 184 6.23 -0.53 -8.65
N PHE A 185 5.66 0.64 -8.74
CA PHE A 185 5.99 1.81 -7.93
C PHE A 185 4.74 2.66 -7.66
N ARG A 186 4.79 3.52 -6.64
CA ARG A 186 3.75 4.50 -6.34
C ARG A 186 3.75 5.59 -7.42
N ALA A 187 2.58 5.88 -8.01
CA ALA A 187 2.45 6.90 -9.04
C ALA A 187 2.85 8.29 -8.51
N ASP A 188 3.52 9.06 -9.35
CA ASP A 188 4.00 10.41 -9.01
C ASP A 188 2.87 11.42 -9.19
N ILE A 189 1.89 11.35 -8.29
CA ILE A 189 0.70 12.20 -8.25
C ILE A 189 0.62 12.88 -6.89
N GLY A 190 0.60 14.20 -6.87
CA GLY A 190 0.63 14.96 -5.63
C GLY A 190 1.84 14.62 -4.75
N LYS A 191 1.69 14.75 -3.46
CA LYS A 191 2.73 14.46 -2.47
C LYS A 191 2.39 13.23 -1.61
N GLU A 192 1.15 13.14 -1.14
CA GLU A 192 0.72 12.11 -0.20
C GLU A 192 0.79 10.70 -0.80
N ASN A 193 0.50 10.55 -2.09
CA ASN A 193 0.54 9.25 -2.76
C ASN A 193 1.93 8.60 -2.81
N LEU A 194 2.99 9.39 -2.68
CA LEU A 194 4.37 8.89 -2.67
C LEU A 194 4.80 8.31 -1.33
N LEU A 195 4.05 8.57 -0.27
CA LEU A 195 4.34 8.13 1.09
C LEU A 195 3.71 6.75 1.35
N HIS A 196 4.37 5.92 2.14
CA HIS A 196 3.77 4.72 2.71
C HIS A 196 2.93 5.08 3.95
N ALA A 197 2.01 4.20 4.35
CA ALA A 197 1.05 4.47 5.43
C ALA A 197 1.72 4.90 6.75
N HIS A 198 2.85 4.29 7.11
CA HIS A 198 3.60 4.63 8.31
C HIS A 198 4.31 6.01 8.24
N GLN A 199 4.50 6.56 7.03
CA GLN A 199 5.15 7.86 6.80
C GLN A 199 4.18 9.03 6.87
N LEU A 200 2.87 8.76 6.86
CA LEU A 200 1.85 9.79 6.95
C LEU A 200 1.83 10.41 8.35
N GLU A 201 1.57 11.73 8.45
CA GLU A 201 1.27 12.38 9.73
C GLU A 201 -0.06 11.90 10.32
N THR A 202 -1.01 11.54 9.48
CA THR A 202 -2.31 10.97 9.85
C THR A 202 -2.28 9.44 9.81
N VAL A 203 -3.27 8.79 10.42
CA VAL A 203 -3.33 7.32 10.47
C VAL A 203 -3.80 6.68 9.17
N ASP A 204 -4.31 7.48 8.25
CA ASP A 204 -4.88 7.04 6.96
C ASP A 204 -4.68 8.11 5.88
N TYR A 205 -4.73 7.68 4.62
CA TYR A 205 -4.70 8.60 3.49
C TYR A 205 -5.96 9.49 3.44
N PRO A 206 -5.85 10.70 2.86
CA PRO A 206 -6.99 11.58 2.61
C PRO A 206 -8.10 10.90 1.82
N PHE A 207 -9.34 11.28 2.06
CA PHE A 207 -10.50 10.66 1.41
C PHE A 207 -10.43 10.68 -0.10
N VAL A 208 -9.98 11.78 -0.70
CA VAL A 208 -9.87 11.88 -2.16
C VAL A 208 -8.84 10.89 -2.73
N ILE A 209 -7.74 10.65 -2.04
CA ILE A 209 -6.74 9.65 -2.43
C ILE A 209 -7.34 8.25 -2.36
N ARG A 210 -8.01 7.91 -1.25
CA ARG A 210 -8.61 6.59 -1.06
C ARG A 210 -9.73 6.30 -2.04
N ASP A 211 -10.62 7.27 -2.27
CA ASP A 211 -11.76 7.11 -3.18
C ASP A 211 -11.32 6.95 -4.64
N PHE A 212 -10.33 7.74 -5.07
CA PHE A 212 -9.89 7.77 -6.47
C PHE A 212 -8.87 6.68 -6.79
N PHE A 213 -7.96 6.41 -5.88
CA PHE A 213 -6.75 5.62 -6.15
C PHE A 213 -6.66 4.33 -5.33
N GLY A 214 -7.53 4.15 -4.34
CA GLY A 214 -7.55 3.01 -3.43
C GLY A 214 -7.05 3.36 -2.03
N ASP A 215 -7.32 2.48 -1.06
CA ASP A 215 -7.09 2.73 0.37
C ASP A 215 -5.64 3.11 0.72
N GLU A 216 -4.68 2.62 -0.07
CA GLU A 216 -3.24 2.90 0.09
C GLU A 216 -2.69 3.77 -1.05
N GLY A 217 -3.57 4.46 -1.81
CA GLY A 217 -3.19 5.25 -2.98
C GLY A 217 -2.89 4.39 -4.23
N LEU A 218 -2.27 5.01 -5.23
CA LEU A 218 -2.00 4.40 -6.53
C LEU A 218 -0.58 3.88 -6.61
N ALA A 219 -0.40 2.57 -6.54
CA ALA A 219 0.84 1.87 -6.87
C ALA A 219 0.62 0.92 -8.04
N SER A 220 1.41 1.04 -9.10
CA SER A 220 1.20 0.28 -10.34
C SER A 220 2.48 -0.16 -11.01
N SER A 221 2.39 -1.28 -11.76
CA SER A 221 3.47 -1.69 -12.64
C SER A 221 3.48 -0.82 -13.89
N GLY A 222 4.65 -0.31 -14.24
CA GLY A 222 4.78 0.60 -15.37
C GLY A 222 6.21 1.05 -15.65
N LEU A 223 6.28 2.13 -16.41
CA LEU A 223 7.49 2.87 -16.74
C LEU A 223 7.29 4.32 -16.33
N ARG A 224 8.29 4.91 -15.64
CA ARG A 224 8.36 6.34 -15.31
C ARG A 224 9.64 6.93 -15.90
N LEU A 225 9.53 8.13 -16.44
CA LEU A 225 10.65 8.98 -16.82
C LEU A 225 10.53 10.31 -16.08
N LYS A 226 11.60 10.70 -15.39
CA LYS A 226 11.71 11.99 -14.70
C LYS A 226 12.84 12.81 -15.30
N ASN A 227 12.64 14.12 -15.35
CA ASN A 227 13.68 15.07 -15.75
C ASN A 227 13.49 16.40 -15.04
N GLU A 228 14.59 17.05 -14.74
CA GLU A 228 14.61 18.47 -14.36
C GLU A 228 14.66 19.33 -15.61
N ILE A 229 13.72 20.27 -15.72
CA ILE A 229 13.60 21.15 -16.88
C ILE A 229 14.46 22.39 -16.66
N PRO A 230 15.56 22.59 -17.43
CA PRO A 230 16.30 23.84 -17.41
C PRO A 230 15.39 25.00 -17.84
N ASN A 231 15.36 26.05 -17.04
CA ASN A 231 14.53 27.21 -17.33
C ASN A 231 15.27 28.51 -17.02
N PRO A 232 14.90 29.64 -17.66
CA PRO A 232 15.63 30.91 -17.55
C PRO A 232 15.44 31.60 -16.18
N TRP A 233 14.56 31.09 -15.34
CA TRP A 233 14.25 31.65 -14.01
C TRP A 233 15.04 30.97 -12.88
N ASP A 234 15.89 29.96 -13.23
CA ASP A 234 16.67 29.16 -12.28
C ASP A 234 15.79 28.51 -11.19
N LEU A 235 14.56 28.15 -11.55
CA LEU A 235 13.63 27.46 -10.67
C LEU A 235 13.83 25.95 -10.78
N PRO A 236 13.90 25.21 -9.67
CA PRO A 236 13.79 23.76 -9.69
C PRO A 236 12.43 23.37 -10.27
N LEU A 237 12.41 22.86 -11.49
CA LEU A 237 11.23 22.42 -12.21
C LEU A 237 11.41 20.97 -12.64
N GLU A 238 10.71 20.05 -11.99
CA GLU A 238 10.73 18.62 -12.30
C GLU A 238 9.47 18.23 -13.08
N ILE A 239 9.64 17.44 -14.11
CA ILE A 239 8.54 16.76 -14.81
C ILE A 239 8.72 15.26 -14.71
N SER A 240 7.67 14.54 -14.39
CA SER A 240 7.57 13.10 -14.55
C SER A 240 6.48 12.74 -15.57
N GLY A 241 6.71 11.67 -16.31
CA GLY A 241 5.73 11.07 -17.21
C GLY A 241 5.71 9.57 -16.99
N GLU A 242 4.51 9.00 -16.89
CA GLU A 242 4.33 7.59 -16.54
C GLU A 242 3.40 6.88 -17.53
N ILE A 243 3.70 5.61 -17.76
CA ILE A 243 2.81 4.67 -18.44
C ILE A 243 2.58 3.52 -17.48
N LEU A 244 1.38 3.44 -16.91
CA LEU A 244 1.02 2.50 -15.87
C LEU A 244 0.05 1.44 -16.40
N ARG A 245 -0.03 0.31 -15.71
CA ARG A 245 -1.02 -0.73 -16.01
C ARG A 245 -2.42 -0.15 -15.94
N GLY A 246 -3.24 -0.40 -16.97
CA GLY A 246 -4.57 0.19 -17.14
C GLY A 246 -5.68 -0.36 -16.23
N ASN A 247 -5.35 -1.27 -15.31
CA ASN A 247 -6.28 -1.83 -14.33
C ASN A 247 -5.68 -1.57 -12.95
N ASN A 248 -6.04 -0.44 -12.34
CA ASN A 248 -5.49 -0.07 -11.05
C ASN A 248 -6.27 1.08 -10.40
N GLY A 249 -6.46 0.98 -9.08
CA GLY A 249 -7.23 1.96 -8.32
C GLY A 249 -8.74 1.90 -8.60
N ASN A 250 -9.51 2.70 -7.87
CA ASN A 250 -10.96 2.73 -7.99
C ASN A 250 -11.41 3.44 -9.28
N SER A 251 -10.65 4.46 -9.69
CA SER A 251 -10.97 5.24 -10.90
C SER A 251 -10.73 4.49 -12.21
N PHE A 252 -9.89 3.46 -12.20
CA PHE A 252 -9.48 2.69 -13.38
C PHE A 252 -9.78 1.20 -13.19
N SER A 253 -10.94 0.88 -12.65
CA SER A 253 -11.34 -0.49 -12.32
C SER A 253 -11.66 -1.34 -13.54
N GLY A 254 -11.72 -2.65 -13.34
CA GLY A 254 -12.09 -3.62 -14.37
C GLY A 254 -10.94 -4.06 -15.27
N ILE A 255 -11.28 -4.65 -16.43
CA ILE A 255 -10.32 -5.19 -17.38
C ILE A 255 -10.06 -4.17 -18.49
N SER A 256 -9.07 -3.32 -18.33
CA SER A 256 -8.66 -2.37 -19.38
C SER A 256 -7.41 -2.87 -20.11
N ARG A 257 -7.37 -2.65 -21.45
CA ARG A 257 -6.18 -2.85 -22.28
C ARG A 257 -5.42 -1.55 -22.52
N THR A 258 -6.05 -0.42 -22.23
CA THR A 258 -5.42 0.89 -22.35
C THR A 258 -4.59 1.15 -21.13
N PRO A 259 -3.31 1.48 -21.24
CA PRO A 259 -2.52 1.90 -20.10
C PRO A 259 -3.05 3.22 -19.53
N ILE A 260 -2.76 3.48 -18.28
CA ILE A 260 -2.92 4.80 -17.67
C ILE A 260 -1.70 5.63 -18.06
N PHE A 261 -1.93 6.83 -18.56
CA PHE A 261 -0.90 7.84 -18.78
C PHE A 261 -1.02 8.87 -17.68
N ASP A 262 0.09 9.12 -17.01
CA ASP A 262 0.20 10.13 -15.97
C ASP A 262 1.32 11.10 -16.27
N THR A 263 1.14 12.37 -15.87
CA THR A 263 2.17 13.40 -15.93
C THR A 263 2.04 14.30 -14.71
N HIS A 264 3.14 14.48 -14.00
CA HIS A 264 3.24 15.40 -12.87
C HIS A 264 4.33 16.44 -13.13
N LEU A 265 4.01 17.70 -12.92
CA LEU A 265 4.92 18.84 -13.00
C LEU A 265 5.04 19.46 -11.62
N LYS A 266 6.25 19.54 -11.08
CA LYS A 266 6.52 20.04 -9.74
C LYS A 266 7.55 21.15 -9.76
N SER A 267 7.35 22.17 -8.93
CA SER A 267 8.29 23.26 -8.75
C SER A 267 8.42 23.66 -7.30
N PHE A 268 9.61 24.07 -6.92
CA PHE A 268 9.97 24.49 -5.60
C PHE A 268 10.39 25.96 -5.59
N PHE A 269 9.85 26.73 -4.64
CA PHE A 269 10.08 28.16 -4.49
C PHE A 269 10.59 28.44 -3.06
N GLN A 270 11.79 28.96 -2.95
CA GLN A 270 12.28 29.57 -1.72
C GLN A 270 11.66 30.96 -1.58
N THR A 271 10.67 31.12 -0.72
CA THR A 271 9.93 32.39 -0.59
C THR A 271 10.64 33.37 0.35
N THR A 272 11.24 32.88 1.42
CA THR A 272 12.14 33.62 2.32
C THR A 272 13.23 32.67 2.84
N ASP A 273 14.17 33.15 3.68
CA ASP A 273 15.19 32.31 4.28
C ASP A 273 14.58 31.17 5.15
N ASP A 274 13.41 31.42 5.73
CA ASP A 274 12.74 30.50 6.65
C ASP A 274 11.49 29.83 6.04
N THR A 275 11.13 30.13 4.78
CA THR A 275 9.90 29.60 4.17
C THR A 275 10.11 29.11 2.77
N ASN A 276 9.47 28.00 2.42
CA ASN A 276 9.42 27.52 1.05
C ASN A 276 7.99 27.08 0.65
N LEU A 277 7.76 27.04 -0.64
CA LEU A 277 6.52 26.61 -1.27
C LEU A 277 6.83 25.61 -2.36
N GLU A 278 6.23 24.44 -2.30
CA GLU A 278 6.22 23.44 -3.35
C GLU A 278 4.85 23.45 -4.02
N LEU A 279 4.81 23.47 -5.35
CA LEU A 279 3.59 23.42 -6.14
C LEU A 279 3.69 22.29 -7.15
N GLY A 280 2.61 21.52 -7.29
CA GLY A 280 2.50 20.44 -8.27
C GLY A 280 1.21 20.49 -9.07
N LEU A 281 1.28 19.93 -10.28
CA LEU A 281 0.14 19.74 -11.18
C LEU A 281 0.18 18.33 -11.75
N THR A 282 -0.90 17.61 -11.60
CA THR A 282 -1.07 16.23 -12.07
C THR A 282 -2.12 16.16 -13.18
N THR A 283 -1.85 15.34 -14.21
CA THR A 283 -2.85 14.99 -15.22
C THR A 283 -2.78 13.50 -15.51
N MET A 284 -3.93 12.81 -15.46
CA MET A 284 -4.01 11.38 -15.73
C MET A 284 -5.10 11.08 -16.75
N PHE A 285 -4.84 10.09 -17.62
CA PHE A 285 -5.76 9.62 -18.65
C PHE A 285 -5.73 8.10 -18.68
N GLY A 286 -6.90 7.50 -18.71
CA GLY A 286 -7.05 6.06 -18.83
C GLY A 286 -8.48 5.68 -19.15
N ASP A 287 -8.75 4.39 -19.13
CA ASP A 287 -10.08 3.86 -19.34
C ASP A 287 -10.49 2.99 -18.15
N GLU A 288 -11.76 3.01 -17.84
CA GLU A 288 -12.40 2.05 -16.95
C GLU A 288 -13.23 1.05 -17.76
N ASN A 289 -13.28 -0.19 -17.31
CA ASN A 289 -14.14 -1.23 -17.86
C ASN A 289 -14.74 -2.06 -16.70
N PRO A 290 -15.70 -1.50 -15.96
CA PRO A 290 -16.29 -2.17 -14.82
C PRO A 290 -17.14 -3.36 -15.27
N PRO A 291 -17.35 -4.37 -14.41
CA PRO A 291 -18.28 -5.45 -14.70
C PRO A 291 -19.70 -4.93 -14.85
N LEU A 292 -20.46 -5.48 -15.80
CA LEU A 292 -21.88 -5.19 -15.92
C LEU A 292 -22.63 -5.88 -14.78
N ARG A 293 -23.26 -5.11 -13.90
CA ARG A 293 -24.18 -5.64 -12.90
C ARG A 293 -25.55 -5.90 -13.51
N VAL A 294 -25.97 -7.15 -13.52
CA VAL A 294 -27.31 -7.55 -13.98
C VAL A 294 -28.15 -7.96 -12.77
N LEU A 295 -29.30 -7.30 -12.61
CA LEU A 295 -30.28 -7.67 -11.58
C LEU A 295 -30.96 -8.97 -12.01
N ASN A 296 -30.86 -10.02 -11.22
CA ASN A 296 -31.53 -11.29 -11.40
C ASN A 296 -32.98 -11.18 -10.98
N GLY A 297 -33.83 -12.12 -11.47
CA GLY A 297 -35.24 -12.18 -11.12
C GLY A 297 -35.55 -12.49 -9.65
N ASP A 298 -34.56 -12.91 -8.87
CA ASP A 298 -34.61 -13.13 -7.41
C ASP A 298 -34.20 -11.93 -6.58
N GLY A 299 -33.86 -10.81 -7.22
CA GLY A 299 -33.39 -9.59 -6.55
C GLY A 299 -31.87 -9.56 -6.24
N THR A 300 -31.14 -10.59 -6.63
CA THR A 300 -29.67 -10.60 -6.52
C THR A 300 -29.01 -9.96 -7.73
N PHE A 301 -27.72 -9.57 -7.59
CA PHE A 301 -26.93 -9.06 -8.71
C PHE A 301 -25.90 -10.12 -9.14
N THR A 302 -25.72 -10.26 -10.45
CA THR A 302 -24.62 -11.02 -11.04
C THR A 302 -23.71 -10.06 -11.79
N ASP A 303 -22.43 -10.07 -11.45
CA ASP A 303 -21.43 -9.33 -12.20
C ASP A 303 -21.04 -10.15 -13.44
N ILE A 304 -21.40 -9.65 -14.61
CA ILE A 304 -20.98 -10.23 -15.89
C ILE A 304 -19.71 -9.50 -16.33
N THR A 305 -18.60 -10.23 -16.36
CA THR A 305 -17.36 -9.70 -16.95
C THR A 305 -17.63 -9.39 -18.43
N ARG A 306 -17.57 -8.11 -18.79
CA ARG A 306 -17.75 -7.70 -20.19
C ARG A 306 -16.62 -8.27 -21.03
N SER A 307 -16.94 -8.76 -22.22
CA SER A 307 -15.95 -9.23 -23.16
C SER A 307 -14.99 -8.09 -23.50
N GLN A 308 -13.69 -8.35 -23.41
CA GLN A 308 -12.63 -7.38 -23.62
C GLN A 308 -12.85 -6.55 -24.88
N GLY A 309 -13.11 -5.25 -24.73
CA GLY A 309 -13.00 -4.26 -25.79
C GLY A 309 -14.26 -3.60 -26.30
N THR A 310 -15.46 -3.87 -25.73
CA THR A 310 -16.69 -3.29 -26.27
C THR A 310 -17.16 -2.02 -25.54
N ASP A 311 -16.90 -1.88 -24.25
CA ASP A 311 -17.38 -0.72 -23.50
C ASP A 311 -16.22 -0.15 -22.66
N ARG A 312 -15.56 0.84 -23.20
CA ARG A 312 -14.53 1.61 -22.51
C ARG A 312 -15.10 2.95 -22.13
N PHE A 313 -14.90 3.31 -20.89
CA PHE A 313 -15.31 4.61 -20.39
C PHE A 313 -14.04 5.42 -20.11
N GLY A 314 -13.88 6.53 -20.80
CA GLY A 314 -12.72 7.39 -20.59
C GLY A 314 -12.76 8.04 -19.23
N VAL A 315 -11.63 8.00 -18.54
CA VAL A 315 -11.40 8.66 -17.24
C VAL A 315 -10.27 9.66 -17.41
N LYS A 316 -10.53 10.88 -16.97
CA LYS A 316 -9.53 11.97 -16.94
C LYS A 316 -9.48 12.53 -15.53
N ILE A 317 -8.28 12.61 -14.96
CA ILE A 317 -8.05 13.17 -13.64
C ILE A 317 -7.10 14.35 -13.77
N PHE A 318 -7.45 15.44 -13.09
CA PHE A 318 -6.62 16.62 -12.96
C PHE A 318 -6.41 16.90 -11.48
N GLY A 319 -5.17 17.10 -11.07
CA GLY A 319 -4.80 17.38 -9.70
C GLY A 319 -3.93 18.60 -9.56
N GLY A 320 -3.97 19.18 -8.39
CA GLY A 320 -3.05 20.22 -7.97
C GLY A 320 -2.68 20.05 -6.52
N ASP A 321 -1.42 20.21 -6.21
CA ASP A 321 -0.88 20.11 -4.86
C ASP A 321 -0.07 21.35 -4.50
N ALA A 322 -0.07 21.69 -3.19
CA ALA A 322 0.67 22.81 -2.65
C ALA A 322 1.12 22.47 -1.24
N THR A 323 2.42 22.55 -0.98
CA THR A 323 3.00 22.39 0.35
C THR A 323 3.79 23.64 0.71
N PHE A 324 3.38 24.31 1.79
CA PHE A 324 4.07 25.43 2.39
C PHE A 324 4.77 24.99 3.67
N ASN A 325 6.08 25.22 3.76
CA ASN A 325 6.87 24.96 4.95
C ASN A 325 7.37 26.27 5.55
N TRP A 326 7.21 26.43 6.86
CA TRP A 326 7.74 27.53 7.62
C TRP A 326 8.64 26.99 8.75
N PHE A 327 9.94 27.23 8.62
CA PHE A 327 10.95 26.84 9.60
C PHE A 327 11.07 27.94 10.65
N LEU A 328 10.83 27.57 11.87
CA LEU A 328 10.87 28.45 13.03
C LEU A 328 12.14 28.21 13.84
N PRO A 329 12.57 29.15 14.70
CA PRO A 329 13.69 28.92 15.60
C PRO A 329 13.51 27.67 16.46
N GLU A 330 14.65 27.12 16.94
CA GLU A 330 14.69 25.94 17.82
C GLU A 330 14.18 24.64 17.16
N GLY A 331 14.30 24.53 15.84
CA GLY A 331 13.89 23.31 15.11
C GLY A 331 12.38 23.11 15.02
N LYS A 332 11.59 24.13 15.29
CA LYS A 332 10.14 24.10 15.09
C LYS A 332 9.79 24.29 13.63
N LYS A 333 8.68 23.70 13.19
CA LYS A 333 8.23 23.76 11.80
C LYS A 333 6.71 23.81 11.72
N VAL A 334 6.18 24.61 10.82
CA VAL A 334 4.78 24.55 10.39
C VAL A 334 4.75 24.04 8.97
N VAL A 335 3.93 23.04 8.71
CA VAL A 335 3.64 22.51 7.38
C VAL A 335 2.18 22.77 7.06
N CYS A 336 1.90 23.30 5.88
CA CYS A 336 0.55 23.40 5.36
C CYS A 336 0.53 22.70 3.99
N GLN A 337 -0.15 21.55 3.92
CA GLN A 337 -0.19 20.69 2.75
C GLN A 337 -1.63 20.57 2.25
N ASN A 338 -1.82 20.74 0.95
CA ASN A 338 -3.13 20.70 0.31
C ASN A 338 -3.02 19.95 -1.01
N GLU A 339 -3.99 19.10 -1.30
CA GLU A 339 -4.15 18.48 -2.61
C GLU A 339 -5.62 18.49 -3.01
N LEU A 340 -5.87 18.66 -4.31
CA LEU A 340 -7.18 18.75 -4.91
C LEU A 340 -7.18 17.92 -6.20
N TYR A 341 -8.21 17.08 -6.37
CA TYR A 341 -8.37 16.27 -7.58
C TYR A 341 -9.79 16.39 -8.12
N PHE A 342 -9.88 16.45 -9.45
CA PHE A 342 -11.11 16.41 -10.22
C PHE A 342 -11.05 15.25 -11.20
N GLN A 343 -12.17 14.55 -11.35
CA GLN A 343 -12.34 13.58 -12.44
C GLN A 343 -13.42 14.05 -13.41
N ASN A 344 -13.25 13.66 -14.66
CA ASN A 344 -14.31 13.66 -15.66
C ASN A 344 -14.40 12.27 -16.27
N ARG A 345 -15.58 11.66 -16.16
CA ARG A 345 -15.86 10.27 -16.51
C ARG A 345 -16.99 10.20 -17.52
N THR A 346 -17.01 9.13 -18.30
CA THR A 346 -18.08 8.85 -19.27
C THR A 346 -18.76 7.50 -19.01
N ASP A 347 -18.50 6.89 -17.84
CA ASP A 347 -19.10 5.62 -17.49
C ASP A 347 -20.58 5.77 -17.06
N LEU A 348 -21.32 4.64 -17.12
CA LEU A 348 -22.73 4.56 -16.70
C LEU A 348 -22.88 3.79 -15.38
N VAL A 349 -21.79 3.44 -14.71
CA VAL A 349 -21.79 2.56 -13.53
C VAL A 349 -21.68 3.37 -12.26
N HIS A 350 -20.82 4.38 -12.25
CA HIS A 350 -20.74 5.32 -11.15
C HIS A 350 -21.84 6.36 -11.23
N LEU A 351 -22.36 6.75 -10.08
CA LEU A 351 -23.47 7.70 -10.00
C LEU A 351 -23.04 9.16 -10.20
N ASN A 352 -21.72 9.41 -10.21
CA ASN A 352 -21.15 10.74 -10.33
C ASN A 352 -20.18 10.82 -11.51
N ASP A 353 -20.51 11.63 -12.50
CA ASP A 353 -19.68 11.81 -13.72
C ASP A 353 -18.51 12.76 -13.50
N ASP A 354 -18.60 13.65 -12.50
CA ASP A 354 -17.62 14.69 -12.20
C ASP A 354 -17.27 14.68 -10.69
N PRO A 355 -16.75 13.56 -10.14
CA PRO A 355 -16.33 13.49 -8.74
C PRO A 355 -15.10 14.37 -8.50
N TRP A 356 -15.02 14.94 -7.31
CA TRP A 356 -13.89 15.75 -6.91
C TRP A 356 -13.71 15.75 -5.39
N GLY A 357 -12.52 16.03 -4.96
CA GLY A 357 -12.24 16.14 -3.54
C GLY A 357 -10.92 16.84 -3.26
N PHE A 358 -10.75 17.27 -2.05
CA PHE A 358 -9.52 17.86 -1.58
C PHE A 358 -9.29 17.56 -0.11
N TYR A 359 -8.05 17.71 0.30
CA TYR A 359 -7.72 17.81 1.71
C TYR A 359 -6.81 19.00 1.98
N SER A 360 -6.85 19.45 3.22
CA SER A 360 -5.96 20.48 3.78
C SER A 360 -5.45 19.98 5.13
N LEU A 361 -4.14 19.88 5.25
CA LEU A 361 -3.45 19.45 6.46
C LEU A 361 -2.58 20.60 6.96
N VAL A 362 -2.66 20.88 8.27
CA VAL A 362 -1.73 21.79 8.95
C VAL A 362 -1.08 21.01 10.09
N ASP A 363 0.22 20.91 10.07
CA ASP A 363 1.05 20.32 11.13
C ASP A 363 1.92 21.38 11.79
N TYR A 364 2.03 21.34 13.09
CA TYR A 364 2.95 22.14 13.88
C TYR A 364 3.87 21.25 14.71
N LYS A 365 5.08 21.08 14.24
CA LYS A 365 6.17 20.47 15.00
C LYS A 365 6.76 21.48 15.96
N PHE A 366 6.41 21.38 17.24
CA PHE A 366 6.83 22.34 18.25
C PHE A 366 8.07 21.91 19.02
N SER A 367 8.54 20.70 18.79
CA SER A 367 9.86 20.19 19.25
C SER A 367 10.32 19.04 18.36
N GLU A 368 11.55 18.59 18.53
CA GLU A 368 12.06 17.40 17.82
C GLU A 368 11.24 16.13 18.06
N LYS A 369 10.54 16.06 19.20
CA LYS A 369 9.81 14.88 19.66
C LYS A 369 8.29 14.98 19.51
N PHE A 370 7.75 16.15 19.24
CA PHE A 370 6.29 16.35 19.29
C PHE A 370 5.78 17.21 18.15
N SER A 371 4.73 16.76 17.50
CA SER A 371 3.90 17.60 16.64
C SER A 371 2.41 17.41 16.94
N THR A 372 1.63 18.33 16.43
CA THR A 372 0.18 18.27 16.43
C THR A 372 -0.35 18.96 15.19
N GLY A 373 -1.42 18.42 14.67
CA GLY A 373 -2.02 18.96 13.46
C GLY A 373 -3.49 18.65 13.34
N VAL A 374 -4.03 19.08 12.24
CA VAL A 374 -5.41 18.79 11.84
C VAL A 374 -5.47 18.62 10.34
N ARG A 375 -6.16 17.59 9.89
CA ARG A 375 -6.55 17.40 8.49
C ARG A 375 -8.04 17.62 8.33
N PHE A 376 -8.40 18.39 7.31
CA PHE A 376 -9.77 18.53 6.82
C PHE A 376 -9.87 17.86 5.46
N ASP A 377 -10.86 16.99 5.27
CA ASP A 377 -11.16 16.32 4.02
C ASP A 377 -12.54 16.75 3.50
N TYR A 378 -12.65 16.93 2.20
CA TYR A 378 -13.92 17.04 1.48
C TYR A 378 -13.88 16.14 0.25
N LEU A 379 -14.93 15.35 0.05
CA LEU A 379 -15.06 14.44 -1.07
C LEU A 379 -16.48 14.47 -1.64
N ASN A 380 -16.61 14.75 -2.92
CA ASN A 380 -17.80 14.42 -3.72
C ASN A 380 -17.50 13.06 -4.39
N PRO A 381 -17.98 11.94 -3.81
CA PRO A 381 -17.46 10.62 -4.14
C PRO A 381 -17.93 10.10 -5.50
N LEU A 382 -17.25 9.05 -5.98
CA LEU A 382 -17.55 8.34 -7.22
C LEU A 382 -18.97 7.73 -7.24
N ASP A 383 -19.38 7.10 -6.14
CA ASP A 383 -20.56 6.22 -6.11
C ASP A 383 -21.82 6.86 -5.50
N VAL A 384 -21.77 8.10 -5.11
CA VAL A 384 -22.92 8.82 -4.53
C VAL A 384 -23.38 9.93 -5.45
N GLY A 385 -24.55 9.75 -6.07
CA GLY A 385 -25.17 10.77 -6.92
C GLY A 385 -25.72 11.94 -6.10
N GLY A 386 -25.47 13.16 -6.58
CA GLY A 386 -26.25 14.34 -6.26
C GLY A 386 -26.02 15.04 -4.91
N GLY A 387 -25.06 15.94 -4.84
CA GLY A 387 -25.22 17.18 -4.09
C GLY A 387 -24.72 17.26 -2.65
N HIS A 388 -24.34 16.17 -2.00
CA HIS A 388 -23.78 16.21 -0.64
C HIS A 388 -22.47 15.44 -0.60
N GLY A 389 -21.38 16.17 -0.36
CA GLY A 389 -20.06 15.58 -0.18
C GLY A 389 -19.86 14.99 1.22
N THR A 390 -18.96 14.00 1.33
CA THR A 390 -18.41 13.56 2.61
C THR A 390 -17.42 14.60 3.13
N THR A 391 -17.53 14.94 4.41
CA THR A 391 -16.56 15.82 5.07
C THR A 391 -15.96 15.13 6.28
N SER A 392 -14.71 15.44 6.58
CA SER A 392 -14.04 14.93 7.77
C SER A 392 -13.10 15.96 8.38
N VAL A 393 -12.98 15.90 9.71
CA VAL A 393 -11.98 16.65 10.47
C VAL A 393 -11.24 15.69 11.37
N SER A 394 -9.90 15.68 11.24
CA SER A 394 -9.03 14.73 11.91
C SER A 394 -7.89 15.45 12.65
N PRO A 395 -8.12 15.96 13.88
CA PRO A 395 -7.03 16.40 14.74
C PRO A 395 -6.17 15.22 15.17
N TYR A 396 -4.84 15.43 15.24
CA TYR A 396 -3.89 14.42 15.64
C TYR A 396 -2.75 15.00 16.49
N PHE A 397 -2.06 14.08 17.15
CA PHE A 397 -0.86 14.36 17.93
C PHE A 397 0.14 13.24 17.73
N ILE A 398 1.43 13.58 17.47
CA ILE A 398 2.50 12.62 17.26
C ILE A 398 3.58 12.82 18.33
N PHE A 399 4.05 11.70 18.87
CA PHE A 399 5.23 11.61 19.73
C PHE A 399 6.29 10.72 19.09
N TRP A 400 7.43 11.31 18.70
CA TRP A 400 8.60 10.54 18.27
C TRP A 400 9.45 10.15 19.48
N GLN A 401 9.42 8.87 19.84
CA GLN A 401 10.31 8.37 20.88
C GLN A 401 11.77 8.43 20.40
N SER A 402 12.01 8.09 19.13
CA SER A 402 13.28 8.13 18.42
C SER A 402 13.03 8.22 16.92
N GLU A 403 14.08 8.22 16.09
CA GLU A 403 13.97 8.05 14.62
C GLU A 403 13.44 6.68 14.20
N PHE A 404 13.35 5.71 15.12
CA PHE A 404 12.92 4.34 14.86
C PHE A 404 11.54 4.01 15.45
N ALA A 405 10.91 4.91 16.17
CA ALA A 405 9.63 4.64 16.79
C ALA A 405 8.85 5.93 17.04
N ASP A 406 7.60 5.95 16.62
CA ASP A 406 6.65 7.02 16.90
C ASP A 406 5.29 6.47 17.36
N MET A 407 4.50 7.36 17.95
CA MET A 407 3.16 7.10 18.44
C MET A 407 2.24 8.22 17.96
N LYS A 408 1.13 7.86 17.33
CA LYS A 408 0.12 8.78 16.81
C LYS A 408 -1.20 8.60 17.55
N LEU A 409 -1.79 9.69 17.98
CA LEU A 409 -3.18 9.75 18.45
C LEU A 409 -3.97 10.57 17.45
N GLN A 410 -5.07 10.05 16.93
CA GLN A 410 -5.96 10.77 16.03
C GLN A 410 -7.42 10.56 16.45
N TYR A 411 -8.18 11.61 16.33
CA TYR A 411 -9.64 11.54 16.37
C TYR A 411 -10.18 12.01 15.03
N THR A 412 -11.14 11.28 14.47
CA THR A 412 -11.75 11.60 13.19
C THR A 412 -13.26 11.73 13.34
N HIS A 413 -13.81 12.88 12.95
CA HIS A 413 -15.23 13.12 12.83
C HIS A 413 -15.61 13.16 11.36
N THR A 414 -16.45 12.23 10.91
CA THR A 414 -16.89 12.11 9.52
C THR A 414 -18.38 12.32 9.38
N VAL A 415 -18.75 13.19 8.45
CA VAL A 415 -20.13 13.40 8.00
C VAL A 415 -20.22 12.84 6.58
N PRO A 416 -20.75 11.60 6.40
CA PRO A 416 -20.82 10.97 5.10
C PRO A 416 -21.78 11.66 4.14
N ALA A 417 -21.53 11.49 2.83
CA ALA A 417 -22.48 11.84 1.78
C ALA A 417 -23.77 11.00 1.89
N GLY A 418 -24.84 11.44 1.24
CA GLY A 418 -26.06 10.64 1.11
C GLY A 418 -26.96 10.59 2.37
N GLY A 419 -26.65 11.34 3.42
CA GLY A 419 -27.47 11.39 4.64
C GLY A 419 -27.26 10.20 5.58
N GLU A 420 -26.18 9.47 5.44
CA GLU A 420 -25.74 8.46 6.38
C GLU A 420 -25.40 9.05 7.75
N LYS A 421 -25.33 8.20 8.76
CA LYS A 421 -25.00 8.66 10.11
C LYS A 421 -23.56 9.11 10.19
N THR A 422 -23.32 10.21 10.91
CA THR A 422 -21.97 10.63 11.26
C THR A 422 -21.23 9.53 12.00
N ASP A 423 -19.94 9.41 11.70
CA ASP A 423 -19.04 8.49 12.40
C ASP A 423 -17.99 9.26 13.19
N ASN A 424 -17.67 8.72 14.38
CA ASN A 424 -16.59 9.21 15.22
C ASN A 424 -15.64 8.05 15.51
N SER A 425 -14.40 8.24 15.12
CA SER A 425 -13.37 7.23 15.30
C SER A 425 -12.18 7.81 16.05
N ALA A 426 -11.57 7.00 16.94
CA ALA A 426 -10.35 7.36 17.63
C ALA A 426 -9.31 6.27 17.37
N PHE A 427 -8.08 6.70 17.14
CA PHE A 427 -6.98 5.83 16.79
C PHE A 427 -5.79 6.09 17.70
N PHE A 428 -5.11 5.01 18.08
CA PHE A 428 -3.78 5.03 18.64
C PHE A 428 -2.90 4.11 17.79
N VAL A 429 -1.87 4.67 17.18
CA VAL A 429 -0.95 3.93 16.30
C VAL A 429 0.44 3.98 16.90
N VAL A 430 1.15 2.87 16.79
CA VAL A 430 2.56 2.76 17.13
C VAL A 430 3.29 2.23 15.90
N ASP A 431 4.17 3.05 15.36
CA ASP A 431 5.09 2.67 14.30
C ASP A 431 6.46 2.36 14.91
N PHE A 432 7.08 1.27 14.46
CA PHE A 432 8.42 0.89 14.88
C PHE A 432 9.19 0.33 13.69
N MET A 433 10.48 0.65 13.62
CA MET A 433 11.31 0.24 12.49
C MET A 433 12.70 -0.23 12.93
N ILE A 434 13.28 -1.14 12.15
CA ILE A 434 14.62 -1.69 12.34
C ILE A 434 15.32 -1.63 10.98
N GLY A 435 16.56 -1.15 10.96
CA GLY A 435 17.39 -1.09 9.76
C GLY A 435 17.38 0.26 9.05
N ALA A 436 18.13 0.37 7.97
CA ALA A 436 18.18 1.58 7.16
C ALA A 436 16.92 1.73 6.33
N HIS A 437 16.01 2.59 6.75
CA HIS A 437 14.78 2.92 6.04
C HIS A 437 14.94 4.27 5.34
N LYS A 438 14.50 4.34 4.08
CA LYS A 438 14.44 5.61 3.36
C LYS A 438 13.22 6.39 3.83
N HIS A 439 13.44 7.52 4.45
CA HIS A 439 12.40 8.53 4.55
C HIS A 439 12.33 9.30 3.24
N ALA A 440 11.14 9.48 2.68
CA ALA A 440 10.94 10.50 1.67
C ALA A 440 11.41 11.84 2.27
N VAL A 441 12.26 12.56 1.57
CA VAL A 441 12.69 13.91 2.00
C VAL A 441 11.44 14.78 1.95
N GLN A 442 10.90 15.11 3.13
CA GLN A 442 9.75 15.99 3.30
C GLN A 442 10.18 17.46 3.25
#